data_64dbfe974b169bca22526941744435aa
#
_entry.id   64dbfe974b169bca22526941744435aa
#
_cell.length_a   1.000
_cell.length_b   1.000
_cell.length_c   1.000
_cell.angle_alpha   90.00
_cell.angle_beta   90.00
_cell.angle_gamma   90.00
#
_symmetry.space_group_name_H-M   'P 1'
#
loop_
_entity.id
_entity.type
_entity.pdbx_description
1 polymer ?
#
loop_
_entity_poly.entity_id
_entity_poly.type
_entity_poly.pdbx_seq_one_letter_code
_entity_poly.pdbx_strand_id
1 'polypeptide(L)'
;MINEGWVDQFPDESAPYTSTIVFLVRKGNERNIKDWDDLIQPGVEVITPDPKSSGGACWNFLAALSYAREKDYSEAEQKEFLKELYANVSVMDSGARGSTTTFVENGKGDVLIAWENEAMTVLKNYPGEYELISPTVSILAQPSVAVVDDNVDFNGTRDVAEAYLSYLYEDDAQRLAAENGYRPSNQEILKEYEDTFDLTMTLWSIDDFGGWDQAYKDYFDDDAWFDEIYNY
;
A
#
# COMPACT_ATOMS: atom_id res chain seq x y z
N MET A 1 18.45 -2.67 -19.79
CA MET A 1 17.35 -1.68 -19.95
C MET A 1 16.06 -2.47 -20.09
N ILE A 2 14.93 -1.89 -19.77
CA ILE A 2 13.60 -2.49 -19.99
C ILE A 2 13.08 -1.93 -21.31
N ASN A 3 12.46 -2.75 -22.18
CA ASN A 3 11.94 -2.30 -23.47
C ASN A 3 10.75 -1.33 -23.30
N GLU A 4 10.58 -0.41 -24.24
CA GLU A 4 9.37 0.39 -24.36
C GLU A 4 8.15 -0.55 -24.54
N GLY A 5 7.02 -0.21 -23.88
CA GLY A 5 5.81 -1.05 -23.96
C GLY A 5 5.81 -2.26 -23.02
N TRP A 6 6.76 -2.34 -22.07
CA TRP A 6 6.80 -3.42 -21.08
C TRP A 6 5.50 -3.51 -20.25
N VAL A 7 4.81 -2.40 -20.04
CA VAL A 7 3.55 -2.33 -19.28
C VAL A 7 2.43 -3.15 -19.94
N ASP A 8 2.44 -3.24 -21.27
CA ASP A 8 1.44 -4.00 -22.05
C ASP A 8 1.91 -5.43 -22.37
N GLN A 9 3.06 -5.86 -21.82
CA GLN A 9 3.61 -7.20 -22.12
C GLN A 9 2.78 -8.32 -21.49
N PHE A 10 2.20 -8.06 -20.31
CA PHE A 10 1.35 -8.99 -19.58
C PHE A 10 -0.01 -8.33 -19.27
N PRO A 11 -1.05 -9.10 -18.92
CA PRO A 11 -2.36 -8.56 -18.53
C PRO A 11 -2.29 -7.56 -17.37
N ASP A 12 -3.35 -6.75 -17.23
CA ASP A 12 -3.54 -5.81 -16.10
C ASP A 12 -2.34 -4.86 -15.89
N GLU A 13 -1.84 -4.27 -16.99
CA GLU A 13 -0.67 -3.38 -16.98
C GLU A 13 0.58 -4.07 -16.40
N SER A 14 0.73 -5.34 -16.72
CA SER A 14 1.78 -6.21 -16.19
C SER A 14 1.78 -6.36 -14.67
N ALA A 15 0.61 -6.18 -14.01
CA ALA A 15 0.43 -6.38 -12.57
C ALA A 15 -0.29 -7.70 -12.28
N PRO A 16 0.42 -8.79 -11.93
CA PRO A 16 -0.18 -10.11 -11.73
C PRO A 16 -1.03 -10.20 -10.45
N TYR A 17 -0.85 -9.30 -9.52
CA TYR A 17 -1.62 -9.15 -8.29
C TYR A 17 -1.55 -7.71 -7.82
N THR A 18 -2.43 -7.36 -6.89
CA THR A 18 -2.50 -6.04 -6.30
C THR A 18 -2.44 -6.11 -4.78
N SER A 19 -2.33 -4.99 -4.13
CA SER A 19 -2.48 -4.83 -2.69
C SER A 19 -3.14 -3.49 -2.41
N THR A 20 -3.43 -3.22 -1.15
CA THR A 20 -3.96 -1.93 -0.71
C THR A 20 -3.39 -1.56 0.65
N ILE A 21 -3.73 -0.38 1.15
CA ILE A 21 -3.35 0.09 2.47
C ILE A 21 -4.50 -0.14 3.44
N VAL A 22 -4.16 -0.71 4.58
CA VAL A 22 -5.06 -1.02 5.70
C VAL A 22 -4.43 -0.54 7.01
N PHE A 23 -5.18 -0.67 8.10
CA PHE A 23 -4.67 -0.42 9.45
C PHE A 23 -4.51 -1.73 10.20
N LEU A 24 -3.40 -1.86 10.90
CA LEU A 24 -3.18 -2.92 11.88
C LEU A 24 -3.25 -2.29 13.26
N VAL A 25 -4.13 -2.82 14.11
CA VAL A 25 -4.30 -2.39 15.50
C VAL A 25 -4.11 -3.55 16.45
N ARG A 26 -3.87 -3.27 17.74
CA ARG A 26 -3.81 -4.31 18.75
C ARG A 26 -5.19 -4.86 19.03
N LYS A 27 -5.26 -6.11 19.48
CA LYS A 27 -6.52 -6.77 19.84
C LYS A 27 -7.33 -5.91 20.81
N GLY A 28 -8.61 -5.79 20.50
CA GLY A 28 -9.56 -4.98 21.28
C GLY A 28 -9.64 -3.54 20.84
N ASN A 29 -8.74 -3.10 19.93
CA ASN A 29 -8.80 -1.79 19.29
C ASN A 29 -9.20 -0.67 20.27
N GLU A 30 -8.40 -0.46 21.32
CA GLU A 30 -8.73 0.43 22.45
C GLU A 30 -9.03 1.88 22.02
N ARG A 31 -8.44 2.32 20.89
CA ARG A 31 -8.69 3.64 20.30
C ARG A 31 -9.93 3.68 19.41
N ASN A 32 -10.59 2.51 19.19
CA ASN A 32 -11.77 2.38 18.32
C ASN A 32 -11.52 2.90 16.90
N ILE A 33 -10.32 2.63 16.35
CA ILE A 33 -9.91 3.00 15.00
C ILE A 33 -10.77 2.22 13.99
N LYS A 34 -11.41 2.93 13.06
CA LYS A 34 -12.26 2.35 12.00
C LYS A 34 -11.96 2.92 10.63
N ASP A 35 -11.56 4.19 10.59
CA ASP A 35 -11.30 4.90 9.34
C ASP A 35 -10.21 5.97 9.55
N TRP A 36 -9.84 6.64 8.51
CA TRP A 36 -8.78 7.66 8.50
C TRP A 36 -9.03 8.82 9.48
N ASP A 37 -10.29 9.24 9.68
CA ASP A 37 -10.65 10.27 10.65
C ASP A 37 -10.27 9.90 12.09
N ASP A 38 -10.19 8.62 12.41
CA ASP A 38 -9.80 8.18 13.73
C ASP A 38 -8.31 8.35 13.98
N LEU A 39 -7.50 8.41 12.92
CA LEU A 39 -6.04 8.57 13.02
C LEU A 39 -5.63 9.99 13.37
N ILE A 40 -6.50 10.99 13.14
CA ILE A 40 -6.23 12.39 13.49
C ILE A 40 -6.72 12.77 14.89
N GLN A 41 -7.33 11.84 15.63
CA GLN A 41 -7.80 12.09 16.99
C GLN A 41 -6.64 12.38 17.94
N PRO A 42 -6.80 13.33 18.88
CA PRO A 42 -5.75 13.64 19.84
C PRO A 42 -5.30 12.44 20.67
N GLY A 43 -4.01 12.21 20.70
CA GLY A 43 -3.38 11.15 21.50
C GLY A 43 -3.42 9.76 20.84
N VAL A 44 -3.84 9.64 19.60
CA VAL A 44 -3.57 8.45 18.78
C VAL A 44 -2.12 8.48 18.30
N GLU A 45 -1.41 7.38 18.49
CA GLU A 45 -0.04 7.22 18.03
C GLU A 45 0.01 6.36 16.77
N VAL A 46 0.32 7.01 15.63
CA VAL A 46 0.42 6.36 14.31
C VAL A 46 1.85 5.93 14.05
N ILE A 47 2.03 4.74 13.48
CA ILE A 47 3.30 4.25 12.92
C ILE A 47 3.14 4.15 11.40
N THR A 48 4.07 4.73 10.67
CA THR A 48 4.15 4.65 9.21
C THR A 48 5.60 4.85 8.75
N PRO A 49 6.03 4.30 7.61
CA PRO A 49 7.33 4.64 7.07
C PRO A 49 7.37 6.07 6.48
N ASP A 50 8.58 6.56 6.23
CA ASP A 50 8.84 7.90 5.71
C ASP A 50 8.71 7.94 4.18
N PRO A 51 7.82 8.77 3.61
CA PRO A 51 7.67 8.93 2.16
C PRO A 51 8.93 9.39 1.41
N LYS A 52 9.88 10.05 2.08
CA LYS A 52 11.16 10.45 1.46
C LYS A 52 12.13 9.28 1.28
N SER A 53 11.95 8.19 2.00
CA SER A 53 12.88 7.04 1.97
C SER A 53 12.20 5.72 1.57
N SER A 54 10.88 5.66 1.53
CA SER A 54 10.09 4.43 1.30
C SER A 54 9.00 4.63 0.27
N GLY A 55 9.09 3.93 -0.86
CA GLY A 55 8.00 3.88 -1.83
C GLY A 55 6.68 3.36 -1.24
N GLY A 56 6.75 2.44 -0.27
CA GLY A 56 5.56 1.98 0.46
C GLY A 56 4.86 3.10 1.23
N ALA A 57 5.63 4.04 1.78
CA ALA A 57 5.07 5.20 2.48
C ALA A 57 4.38 6.19 1.54
N CYS A 58 4.84 6.29 0.29
CA CYS A 58 4.14 7.09 -0.72
C CYS A 58 2.71 6.56 -0.94
N TRP A 59 2.53 5.23 -0.97
CA TRP A 59 1.21 4.62 -1.04
C TRP A 59 0.35 4.92 0.20
N ASN A 60 0.93 4.92 1.41
CA ASN A 60 0.22 5.27 2.64
C ASN A 60 -0.28 6.73 2.59
N PHE A 61 0.56 7.65 2.14
CA PHE A 61 0.20 9.06 1.96
C PHE A 61 -0.92 9.22 0.93
N LEU A 62 -0.79 8.60 -0.24
CA LEU A 62 -1.79 8.67 -1.30
C LEU A 62 -3.12 8.03 -0.89
N ALA A 63 -3.10 6.96 -0.08
CA ALA A 63 -4.32 6.36 0.47
C ALA A 63 -5.06 7.33 1.41
N ALA A 64 -4.33 8.02 2.30
CA ALA A 64 -4.91 9.05 3.16
C ALA A 64 -5.46 10.24 2.35
N LEU A 65 -4.73 10.66 1.31
CA LEU A 65 -5.18 11.73 0.41
C LEU A 65 -6.41 11.31 -0.40
N SER A 66 -6.49 10.03 -0.83
CA SER A 66 -7.68 9.50 -1.51
C SER A 66 -8.93 9.63 -0.63
N TYR A 67 -8.81 9.31 0.67
CA TYR A 67 -9.89 9.49 1.61
C TYR A 67 -10.32 10.96 1.72
N ALA A 68 -9.39 11.88 1.86
CA ALA A 68 -9.71 13.30 1.95
C ALA A 68 -10.39 13.83 0.66
N ARG A 69 -9.98 13.33 -0.51
CA ARG A 69 -10.63 13.65 -1.80
C ARG A 69 -12.03 13.05 -1.91
N GLU A 70 -12.23 11.80 -1.47
CA GLU A 70 -13.55 11.14 -1.45
C GLU A 70 -14.55 11.87 -0.53
N LYS A 71 -14.05 12.58 0.48
CA LYS A 71 -14.85 13.45 1.35
C LYS A 71 -15.10 14.85 0.76
N ASP A 72 -14.73 15.07 -0.49
CA ASP A 72 -14.86 16.38 -1.17
C ASP A 72 -14.13 17.53 -0.44
N TYR A 73 -13.05 17.23 0.30
CA TYR A 73 -12.25 18.24 0.96
C TYR A 73 -11.56 19.15 -0.08
N SER A 74 -11.61 20.46 0.14
CA SER A 74 -10.79 21.41 -0.63
C SER A 74 -9.29 21.12 -0.43
N GLU A 75 -8.44 21.61 -1.33
CA GLU A 75 -6.98 21.42 -1.23
C GLU A 75 -6.43 21.85 0.14
N ALA A 76 -6.93 22.95 0.70
CA ALA A 76 -6.52 23.42 2.02
C ALA A 76 -6.93 22.44 3.14
N GLU A 77 -8.13 21.87 3.05
CA GLU A 77 -8.63 20.88 4.01
C GLU A 77 -7.90 19.55 3.86
N GLN A 78 -7.53 19.12 2.63
CA GLN A 78 -6.70 17.95 2.38
C GLN A 78 -5.32 18.11 3.04
N LYS A 79 -4.68 19.24 2.87
CA LYS A 79 -3.38 19.54 3.51
C LYS A 79 -3.49 19.56 5.03
N GLU A 80 -4.53 20.17 5.60
CA GLU A 80 -4.72 20.20 7.05
C GLU A 80 -4.98 18.80 7.60
N PHE A 81 -5.83 17.99 6.96
CA PHE A 81 -6.06 16.59 7.33
C PHE A 81 -4.77 15.77 7.35
N LEU A 82 -3.96 15.86 6.29
CA LEU A 82 -2.68 15.16 6.24
C LEU A 82 -1.70 15.67 7.29
N LYS A 83 -1.69 16.97 7.56
CA LYS A 83 -0.87 17.56 8.63
C LYS A 83 -1.26 17.05 10.01
N GLU A 84 -2.56 16.94 10.31
CA GLU A 84 -3.06 16.37 11.55
C GLU A 84 -2.69 14.88 11.66
N LEU A 85 -2.80 14.12 10.57
CA LEU A 85 -2.38 12.72 10.51
C LEU A 85 -0.89 12.56 10.82
N TYR A 86 -0.02 13.32 10.14
CA TYR A 86 1.42 13.25 10.34
C TYR A 86 1.88 13.84 11.68
N ALA A 87 1.10 14.75 12.28
CA ALA A 87 1.33 15.21 13.65
C ALA A 87 1.14 14.10 14.71
N ASN A 88 0.32 13.10 14.40
CA ASN A 88 0.11 11.92 15.23
C ASN A 88 1.10 10.78 14.95
N VAL A 89 1.98 10.92 13.94
CA VAL A 89 3.00 9.91 13.66
C VAL A 89 4.10 9.99 14.72
N SER A 90 4.13 8.99 15.60
CA SER A 90 5.08 8.92 16.71
C SER A 90 6.43 8.32 16.31
N VAL A 91 6.46 7.45 15.29
CA VAL A 91 7.67 6.89 14.69
C VAL A 91 7.49 6.80 13.17
N MET A 92 8.49 7.31 12.46
CA MET A 92 8.58 7.26 11.01
C MET A 92 9.85 6.48 10.62
N ASP A 93 9.67 5.21 10.27
CA ASP A 93 10.78 4.33 9.91
C ASP A 93 11.20 4.53 8.44
N SER A 94 12.41 4.12 8.10
CA SER A 94 12.93 4.24 6.72
C SER A 94 12.27 3.29 5.70
N GLY A 95 11.40 2.38 6.15
CA GLY A 95 10.69 1.44 5.27
C GLY A 95 9.61 0.65 5.99
N ALA A 96 8.67 0.07 5.22
CA ALA A 96 7.49 -0.62 5.72
C ALA A 96 7.83 -1.73 6.73
N ARG A 97 8.85 -2.56 6.46
CA ARG A 97 9.26 -3.62 7.38
C ARG A 97 9.78 -3.07 8.71
N GLY A 98 10.48 -1.92 8.70
CA GLY A 98 10.89 -1.21 9.92
C GLY A 98 9.69 -0.81 10.76
N SER A 99 8.67 -0.22 10.14
CA SER A 99 7.43 0.17 10.82
C SER A 99 6.68 -1.03 11.39
N THR A 100 6.63 -2.15 10.67
CA THR A 100 6.06 -3.39 11.21
C THR A 100 6.82 -3.88 12.43
N THR A 101 8.16 -3.88 12.42
CA THR A 101 8.99 -4.23 13.59
C THR A 101 8.75 -3.27 14.74
N THR A 102 8.70 -1.96 14.48
CA THR A 102 8.43 -0.94 15.51
C THR A 102 7.06 -1.17 16.16
N PHE A 103 6.04 -1.46 15.38
CA PHE A 103 4.70 -1.69 15.91
C PHE A 103 4.57 -3.06 16.60
N VAL A 104 4.98 -4.14 15.93
CA VAL A 104 4.74 -5.52 16.39
C VAL A 104 5.73 -5.94 17.47
N GLU A 105 7.04 -5.80 17.21
CA GLU A 105 8.08 -6.33 18.10
C GLU A 105 8.44 -5.35 19.21
N ASN A 106 8.50 -4.04 18.90
CA ASN A 106 8.85 -3.02 19.88
C ASN A 106 7.64 -2.49 20.66
N GLY A 107 6.44 -2.87 20.29
CA GLY A 107 5.20 -2.54 21.00
C GLY A 107 4.82 -1.05 20.97
N LYS A 108 5.30 -0.26 19.99
CA LYS A 108 5.03 1.18 19.88
C LYS A 108 3.79 1.47 19.05
N GLY A 109 3.19 2.63 19.31
CA GLY A 109 2.03 3.14 18.59
C GLY A 109 0.72 2.43 18.89
N ASP A 110 -0.39 3.03 18.52
CA ASP A 110 -1.75 2.49 18.62
C ASP A 110 -2.18 1.81 17.32
N VAL A 111 -1.72 2.34 16.18
CA VAL A 111 -2.07 1.91 14.83
C VAL A 111 -0.87 1.94 13.90
N LEU A 112 -0.75 0.91 13.06
CA LEU A 112 0.21 0.87 11.95
C LEU A 112 -0.56 1.02 10.64
N ILE A 113 -0.18 2.00 9.82
CA ILE A 113 -0.61 2.07 8.42
C ILE A 113 0.27 1.11 7.62
N ALA A 114 -0.33 0.06 7.07
CA ALA A 114 0.39 -1.08 6.51
C ALA A 114 -0.15 -1.52 5.16
N TRP A 115 0.66 -2.24 4.42
CA TRP A 115 0.22 -3.07 3.31
C TRP A 115 -0.70 -4.19 3.82
N GLU A 116 -1.78 -4.47 3.08
CA GLU A 116 -2.74 -5.52 3.43
C GLU A 116 -2.08 -6.89 3.59
N ASN A 117 -1.19 -7.27 2.67
CA ASN A 117 -0.46 -8.54 2.75
C ASN A 117 0.50 -8.60 3.96
N GLU A 118 1.10 -7.49 4.37
CA GLU A 118 1.94 -7.45 5.57
C GLU A 118 1.09 -7.57 6.84
N ALA A 119 -0.04 -6.86 6.91
CA ALA A 119 -0.98 -6.98 8.02
C ALA A 119 -1.52 -8.41 8.17
N MET A 120 -1.92 -9.05 7.07
CA MET A 120 -2.34 -10.46 7.07
C MET A 120 -1.23 -11.41 7.53
N THR A 121 0.02 -11.13 7.15
CA THR A 121 1.17 -11.90 7.61
C THR A 121 1.37 -11.77 9.13
N VAL A 122 1.17 -10.58 9.69
CA VAL A 122 1.20 -10.36 11.14
C VAL A 122 0.08 -11.15 11.82
N LEU A 123 -1.16 -11.09 11.32
CA LEU A 123 -2.28 -11.86 11.89
C LEU A 123 -2.02 -13.37 11.89
N LYS A 124 -1.36 -13.88 10.84
CA LYS A 124 -0.98 -15.29 10.74
C LYS A 124 0.11 -15.68 11.74
N ASN A 125 1.08 -14.81 11.97
CA ASN A 125 2.24 -15.07 12.84
C ASN A 125 1.94 -14.82 14.32
N TYR A 126 0.98 -13.92 14.63
CA TYR A 126 0.59 -13.50 15.97
C TYR A 126 -0.92 -13.68 16.17
N PRO A 127 -1.43 -14.92 16.15
CA PRO A 127 -2.87 -15.18 16.14
C PRO A 127 -3.55 -14.63 17.40
N GLY A 128 -4.52 -13.76 17.19
CA GLY A 128 -5.33 -13.18 18.26
C GLY A 128 -4.69 -12.03 19.02
N GLU A 129 -3.55 -11.48 18.57
CA GLU A 129 -2.88 -10.34 19.19
C GLU A 129 -3.19 -9.02 18.48
N TYR A 130 -3.56 -9.08 17.20
CA TYR A 130 -3.82 -7.93 16.34
C TYR A 130 -5.15 -8.07 15.60
N GLU A 131 -5.65 -6.96 15.09
CA GLU A 131 -6.84 -6.87 14.24
C GLU A 131 -6.50 -6.02 13.02
N LEU A 132 -6.96 -6.45 11.83
CA LEU A 132 -6.88 -5.69 10.60
C LEU A 132 -8.16 -4.87 10.45
N ILE A 133 -8.03 -3.59 10.16
CA ILE A 133 -9.12 -2.67 9.90
C ILE A 133 -8.99 -2.18 8.46
N SER A 134 -10.00 -2.47 7.65
CA SER A 134 -10.12 -1.94 6.29
C SER A 134 -10.77 -0.55 6.36
N PRO A 135 -10.11 0.52 5.91
CA PRO A 135 -10.75 1.84 5.84
C PRO A 135 -11.80 1.88 4.73
N THR A 136 -12.71 2.84 4.76
CA THR A 136 -13.74 2.99 3.72
C THR A 136 -13.15 3.32 2.35
N VAL A 137 -12.04 4.05 2.33
CA VAL A 137 -11.31 4.47 1.12
C VAL A 137 -9.84 4.12 1.27
N SER A 138 -9.23 3.60 0.21
CA SER A 138 -7.80 3.35 0.16
C SER A 138 -7.28 3.50 -1.28
N ILE A 139 -6.12 2.93 -1.58
CA ILE A 139 -5.50 3.01 -2.89
C ILE A 139 -5.21 1.61 -3.42
N LEU A 140 -5.46 1.38 -4.71
CA LEU A 140 -5.08 0.18 -5.42
C LEU A 140 -3.59 0.26 -5.78
N ALA A 141 -2.79 -0.52 -5.11
CA ALA A 141 -1.38 -0.64 -5.44
C ALA A 141 -1.14 -1.78 -6.41
N GLN A 142 -0.59 -1.46 -7.57
CA GLN A 142 -0.35 -2.38 -8.69
C GLN A 142 1.17 -2.56 -8.90
N PRO A 143 1.79 -3.55 -8.26
CA PRO A 143 3.21 -3.84 -8.46
C PRO A 143 3.42 -4.52 -9.81
N SER A 144 3.69 -3.73 -10.85
CA SER A 144 3.93 -4.25 -12.19
C SER A 144 5.27 -4.99 -12.28
N VAL A 145 5.31 -6.01 -13.13
CA VAL A 145 6.49 -6.82 -13.41
C VAL A 145 6.99 -6.58 -14.83
N ALA A 146 8.29 -6.66 -15.03
CA ALA A 146 8.90 -6.49 -16.34
C ALA A 146 10.13 -7.39 -16.52
N VAL A 147 10.38 -7.79 -17.76
CA VAL A 147 11.65 -8.42 -18.16
C VAL A 147 12.72 -7.33 -18.23
N VAL A 148 13.88 -7.55 -17.61
CA VAL A 148 15.05 -6.69 -17.74
C VAL A 148 15.85 -7.16 -18.96
N ASP A 149 15.54 -6.63 -20.12
CA ASP A 149 15.99 -7.13 -21.42
C ASP A 149 17.49 -7.31 -21.54
N ASP A 150 18.28 -6.29 -21.19
CA ASP A 150 19.74 -6.39 -21.25
C ASP A 150 20.28 -7.56 -20.40
N ASN A 151 19.66 -7.83 -19.24
CA ASN A 151 20.10 -8.90 -18.35
C ASN A 151 19.74 -10.29 -18.89
N VAL A 152 18.52 -10.47 -19.39
CA VAL A 152 18.10 -11.78 -19.91
C VAL A 152 18.80 -12.12 -21.20
N ASP A 153 19.09 -11.13 -22.06
CA ASP A 153 19.83 -11.33 -23.30
C ASP A 153 21.30 -11.65 -23.02
N PHE A 154 21.92 -10.92 -22.10
CA PHE A 154 23.31 -11.19 -21.69
C PHE A 154 23.49 -12.60 -21.09
N ASN A 155 22.51 -13.04 -20.27
CA ASN A 155 22.57 -14.34 -19.61
C ASN A 155 21.93 -15.49 -20.40
N GLY A 156 21.27 -15.22 -21.53
CA GLY A 156 20.53 -16.22 -22.32
C GLY A 156 19.34 -16.82 -21.57
N THR A 157 18.66 -16.02 -20.71
CA THR A 157 17.58 -16.49 -19.82
C THR A 157 16.20 -15.93 -20.17
N ARG A 158 16.05 -15.32 -21.36
CA ARG A 158 14.79 -14.67 -21.76
C ARG A 158 13.59 -15.61 -21.69
N ASP A 159 13.67 -16.79 -22.30
CA ASP A 159 12.58 -17.76 -22.32
C ASP A 159 12.11 -18.15 -20.90
N VAL A 160 13.07 -18.30 -19.97
CA VAL A 160 12.78 -18.66 -18.58
C VAL A 160 12.13 -17.48 -17.84
N ALA A 161 12.61 -16.25 -18.05
CA ALA A 161 12.05 -15.06 -17.42
C ALA A 161 10.61 -14.80 -17.90
N GLU A 162 10.37 -14.88 -19.22
CA GLU A 162 9.04 -14.71 -19.79
C GLU A 162 8.07 -15.81 -19.35
N ALA A 163 8.52 -17.07 -19.31
CA ALA A 163 7.73 -18.18 -18.80
C ALA A 163 7.38 -18.01 -17.31
N TYR A 164 8.32 -17.53 -16.49
CA TYR A 164 8.06 -17.25 -15.08
C TYR A 164 7.04 -16.12 -14.88
N LEU A 165 7.20 -15.00 -15.59
CA LEU A 165 6.26 -13.89 -15.48
C LEU A 165 4.87 -14.26 -16.02
N SER A 166 4.80 -15.03 -17.11
CA SER A 166 3.53 -15.54 -17.62
C SER A 166 2.83 -16.46 -16.61
N TYR A 167 3.60 -17.30 -15.89
CA TYR A 167 3.05 -18.20 -14.87
C TYR A 167 2.35 -17.45 -13.73
N LEU A 168 2.74 -16.22 -13.43
CA LEU A 168 2.10 -15.43 -12.37
C LEU A 168 0.61 -15.14 -12.65
N TYR A 169 0.16 -15.28 -13.90
CA TYR A 169 -1.22 -15.08 -14.32
C TYR A 169 -2.02 -16.39 -14.43
N GLU A 170 -1.36 -17.53 -14.25
CA GLU A 170 -2.05 -18.83 -14.21
C GLU A 170 -2.85 -18.98 -12.91
N ASP A 171 -3.96 -19.71 -12.97
CA ASP A 171 -4.89 -19.87 -11.84
C ASP A 171 -4.22 -20.31 -10.55
N ASP A 172 -3.26 -21.25 -10.61
CA ASP A 172 -2.56 -21.75 -9.44
C ASP A 172 -1.67 -20.66 -8.79
N ALA A 173 -1.01 -19.84 -9.61
CA ALA A 173 -0.20 -18.74 -9.10
C ALA A 173 -1.08 -17.61 -8.52
N GLN A 174 -2.24 -17.35 -9.12
CA GLN A 174 -3.21 -16.39 -8.63
C GLN A 174 -3.79 -16.80 -7.27
N ARG A 175 -4.10 -18.09 -7.07
CA ARG A 175 -4.52 -18.61 -5.76
C ARG A 175 -3.39 -18.55 -4.74
N LEU A 176 -2.15 -18.86 -5.12
CA LEU A 176 -0.97 -18.69 -4.27
C LEU A 176 -0.78 -17.23 -3.83
N ALA A 177 -1.00 -16.26 -4.72
CA ALA A 177 -0.97 -14.84 -4.37
C ALA A 177 -2.01 -14.54 -3.29
N ALA A 178 -3.27 -14.99 -3.46
CA ALA A 178 -4.34 -14.79 -2.48
C ALA A 178 -4.01 -15.41 -1.11
N GLU A 179 -3.51 -16.64 -1.07
CA GLU A 179 -3.10 -17.34 0.15
C GLU A 179 -1.98 -16.64 0.91
N ASN A 180 -1.23 -15.78 0.21
CA ASN A 180 -0.17 -14.94 0.78
C ASN A 180 -0.59 -13.46 0.97
N GLY A 181 -1.88 -13.16 0.89
CA GLY A 181 -2.43 -11.84 1.20
C GLY A 181 -2.33 -10.82 0.07
N TYR A 182 -2.01 -11.26 -1.14
CA TYR A 182 -2.07 -10.41 -2.34
C TYR A 182 -3.38 -10.62 -3.07
N ARG A 183 -4.02 -9.55 -3.51
CA ARG A 183 -5.26 -9.60 -4.28
C ARG A 183 -4.96 -10.07 -5.71
N PRO A 184 -5.46 -11.24 -6.17
CA PRO A 184 -5.27 -11.68 -7.54
C PRO A 184 -5.78 -10.65 -8.56
N SER A 185 -5.11 -10.51 -9.69
CA SER A 185 -5.63 -9.72 -10.81
C SER A 185 -6.82 -10.43 -11.47
N ASN A 186 -6.86 -11.76 -11.45
CA ASN A 186 -8.01 -12.55 -11.90
C ASN A 186 -9.21 -12.33 -10.95
N GLN A 187 -10.22 -11.62 -11.45
CA GLN A 187 -11.41 -11.23 -10.67
C GLN A 187 -12.30 -12.42 -10.26
N GLU A 188 -12.27 -13.53 -11.01
CA GLU A 188 -13.01 -14.74 -10.64
C GLU A 188 -12.35 -15.42 -9.44
N ILE A 189 -11.01 -15.51 -9.45
CA ILE A 189 -10.25 -16.05 -8.32
C ILE A 189 -10.34 -15.10 -7.13
N LEU A 190 -10.24 -13.79 -7.31
CA LEU A 190 -10.38 -12.82 -6.23
C LEU A 190 -11.71 -13.01 -5.46
N LYS A 191 -12.80 -13.32 -6.16
CA LYS A 191 -14.10 -13.61 -5.53
C LYS A 191 -14.11 -14.90 -4.70
N GLU A 192 -13.26 -15.87 -5.02
CA GLU A 192 -13.11 -17.09 -4.18
C GLU A 192 -12.59 -16.75 -2.77
N TYR A 193 -11.98 -15.55 -2.62
CA TYR A 193 -11.35 -15.07 -1.37
C TYR A 193 -12.07 -13.84 -0.79
N GLU A 194 -13.38 -13.64 -1.09
CA GLU A 194 -14.16 -12.51 -0.55
C GLU A 194 -14.27 -12.49 0.97
N ASP A 195 -14.11 -13.63 1.64
CA ASP A 195 -14.03 -13.73 3.10
C ASP A 195 -12.64 -13.31 3.64
N THR A 196 -11.65 -13.18 2.77
CA THR A 196 -10.26 -12.83 3.12
C THR A 196 -9.98 -11.34 2.88
N PHE A 197 -10.46 -10.84 1.74
CA PHE A 197 -10.26 -9.45 1.33
C PHE A 197 -11.56 -8.65 1.44
N ASP A 198 -11.48 -7.47 2.04
CA ASP A 198 -12.60 -6.54 1.98
C ASP A 198 -12.70 -5.92 0.58
N LEU A 199 -13.69 -6.39 -0.18
CA LEU A 199 -13.95 -5.91 -1.54
C LEU A 199 -14.92 -4.72 -1.57
N THR A 200 -15.33 -4.19 -0.41
CA THR A 200 -16.28 -3.07 -0.31
C THR A 200 -15.59 -1.70 -0.24
N MET A 201 -14.27 -1.69 -0.02
CA MET A 201 -13.47 -0.46 0.01
C MET A 201 -13.51 0.27 -1.33
N THR A 202 -13.65 1.59 -1.30
CA THR A 202 -13.38 2.42 -2.48
C THR A 202 -11.88 2.50 -2.68
N LEU A 203 -11.39 2.04 -3.83
CA LEU A 203 -9.96 2.07 -4.16
C LEU A 203 -9.70 3.08 -5.27
N TRP A 204 -8.91 4.10 -4.96
CA TRP A 204 -8.34 5.02 -5.93
C TRP A 204 -7.11 4.38 -6.59
N SER A 205 -6.78 4.80 -7.79
CA SER A 205 -5.58 4.34 -8.51
C SER A 205 -4.51 5.43 -8.59
N ILE A 206 -3.32 5.06 -8.98
CA ILE A 206 -2.27 6.06 -9.24
C ILE A 206 -2.61 6.98 -10.40
N ASP A 207 -3.47 6.56 -11.33
CA ASP A 207 -3.93 7.38 -12.45
C ASP A 207 -4.81 8.55 -12.00
N ASP A 208 -5.55 8.41 -10.88
CA ASP A 208 -6.32 9.49 -10.27
C ASP A 208 -5.42 10.63 -9.74
N PHE A 209 -4.13 10.37 -9.63
CA PHE A 209 -3.07 11.33 -9.28
C PHE A 209 -2.20 11.74 -10.47
N GLY A 210 -2.58 11.35 -11.69
CA GLY A 210 -1.84 11.66 -12.92
C GLY A 210 -0.65 10.75 -13.19
N GLY A 211 -0.61 9.57 -12.57
CA GLY A 211 0.50 8.62 -12.63
C GLY A 211 1.64 8.96 -11.68
N TRP A 212 2.63 8.06 -11.57
CA TRP A 212 3.72 8.20 -10.60
C TRP A 212 4.57 9.44 -10.80
N ASP A 213 4.87 9.83 -12.03
CA ASP A 213 5.72 10.99 -12.31
C ASP A 213 5.07 12.29 -11.79
N GLN A 214 3.76 12.43 -11.99
CA GLN A 214 3.02 13.58 -11.49
C GLN A 214 2.84 13.53 -9.98
N ALA A 215 2.42 12.38 -9.45
CA ALA A 215 2.24 12.19 -8.00
C ALA A 215 3.53 12.44 -7.22
N TYR A 216 4.66 11.95 -7.72
CA TYR A 216 5.95 12.19 -7.07
C TYR A 216 6.29 13.67 -7.02
N LYS A 217 6.14 14.37 -8.14
CA LYS A 217 6.42 15.80 -8.26
C LYS A 217 5.52 16.65 -7.37
N ASP A 218 4.24 16.32 -7.28
CA ASP A 218 3.27 17.12 -6.53
C ASP A 218 3.36 16.89 -5.03
N TYR A 219 3.72 15.66 -4.59
CA TYR A 219 3.60 15.27 -3.18
C TYR A 219 4.91 14.93 -2.50
N PHE A 220 5.95 14.45 -3.22
CA PHE A 220 7.13 13.84 -2.60
C PHE A 220 8.46 14.44 -3.02
N ASP A 221 8.51 15.25 -4.07
CA ASP A 221 9.73 15.96 -4.49
C ASP A 221 10.14 17.00 -3.43
N ASP A 222 11.31 17.60 -3.58
CA ASP A 222 11.76 18.64 -2.69
C ASP A 222 10.80 19.87 -2.75
N ASP A 223 10.45 20.41 -1.60
CA ASP A 223 9.49 21.49 -1.41
C ASP A 223 8.04 21.16 -1.86
N ALA A 224 7.70 19.88 -2.08
CA ALA A 224 6.35 19.44 -2.41
C ALA A 224 5.45 19.31 -1.15
N TRP A 225 4.22 18.84 -1.32
CA TRP A 225 3.22 18.80 -0.23
C TRP A 225 3.72 18.13 1.05
N PHE A 226 4.48 17.03 0.96
CA PHE A 226 4.96 16.35 2.14
C PHE A 226 5.90 17.23 2.97
N ASP A 227 6.79 17.99 2.33
CA ASP A 227 7.68 18.93 3.02
C ASP A 227 6.92 20.12 3.62
N GLU A 228 5.82 20.59 2.98
CA GLU A 228 4.95 21.62 3.53
C GLU A 228 4.17 21.16 4.77
N ILE A 229 3.76 19.86 4.80
CA ILE A 229 2.96 19.25 5.85
C ILE A 229 3.82 18.85 7.05
N TYR A 230 4.95 18.22 6.77
CA TYR A 230 5.88 17.68 7.75
C TYR A 230 7.19 18.46 7.73
N ASN A 231 7.32 19.42 8.64
CA ASN A 231 8.56 20.16 8.82
C ASN A 231 9.54 19.30 9.62
N TYR A 232 10.62 18.87 8.99
CA TYR A 232 11.74 18.18 9.66
C TYR A 232 12.44 19.08 10.67
#